data_5a25639436770ddec15f11edb28a92f2
#
_entry.id   5a25639436770ddec15f11edb28a92f2
#
_cell.length_a   1.000
_cell.length_b   1.000
_cell.length_c   1.000
_cell.angle_alpha   90.00
_cell.angle_beta   90.00
_cell.angle_gamma   90.00
#
_symmetry.space_group_name_H-M   'P 1'
#
loop_
_entity.id
_entity.type
_entity.pdbx_description
1 polymer ?
#
loop_
_entity_poly.entity_id
_entity_poly.type
_entity_poly.pdbx_seq_one_letter_code
_entity_poly.pdbx_strand_id
1 'polypeptide(L)' 'MLRIELPDDWAAFRLPPALDERLRELLDRQDQYGFLDEAQRREAEALCNLVDMLALLKLRAENANGKAAE' A
#
# COMPACT_ATOMS: atom_id res chain seq x y z
N MET A 1 -26.27 -8.26 -7.12
CA MET A 1 -25.42 -7.20 -6.62
C MET A 1 -24.13 -7.78 -6.07
N LEU A 2 -23.04 -7.29 -6.58
CA LEU A 2 -21.75 -7.76 -6.12
C LEU A 2 -21.39 -7.11 -4.79
N ARG A 3 -21.05 -7.95 -3.85
CA ARG A 3 -20.62 -7.48 -2.55
C ARG A 3 -19.15 -7.84 -2.38
N ILE A 4 -18.32 -6.84 -2.30
CA ILE A 4 -16.87 -7.04 -2.14
C ILE A 4 -16.54 -6.85 -0.67
N GLU A 5 -15.98 -7.90 -0.08
CA GLU A 5 -15.47 -7.79 1.27
C GLU A 5 -14.00 -7.45 1.21
N LEU A 6 -13.64 -6.34 1.78
CA LEU A 6 -12.25 -5.90 1.82
C LEU A 6 -11.59 -6.44 3.08
N PRO A 7 -10.31 -6.85 2.98
CA PRO A 7 -9.56 -7.24 4.16
C PRO A 7 -9.47 -6.09 5.17
N ASP A 8 -9.26 -6.42 6.42
CA ASP A 8 -9.11 -5.42 7.48
C ASP A 8 -8.00 -4.42 7.17
N ASP A 9 -6.95 -4.86 6.47
CA ASP A 9 -5.86 -3.98 6.07
C ASP A 9 -6.32 -2.86 5.15
N TRP A 10 -7.30 -3.15 4.28
CA TRP A 10 -7.89 -2.13 3.43
C TRP A 10 -8.71 -1.14 4.23
N ALA A 11 -9.44 -1.65 5.23
CA ALA A 11 -10.22 -0.77 6.10
C ALA A 11 -9.31 0.17 6.89
N ALA A 12 -8.11 -0.28 7.21
CA ALA A 12 -7.11 0.55 7.88
C ALA A 12 -6.24 1.33 6.89
N PHE A 13 -6.51 1.22 5.59
CA PHE A 13 -5.74 1.83 4.51
C PHE A 13 -4.28 1.40 4.53
N ARG A 14 -4.08 0.11 4.71
CA ARG A 14 -2.75 -0.50 4.67
C ARG A 14 -2.73 -1.62 3.65
N LEU A 15 -1.53 -1.96 3.20
CA LEU A 15 -1.39 -3.07 2.26
C LEU A 15 -1.82 -4.38 2.92
N PRO A 16 -2.52 -5.25 2.18
CA PRO A 16 -2.74 -6.61 2.66
C PRO A 16 -1.41 -7.29 2.96
N PRO A 17 -1.38 -8.25 3.90
CA PRO A 17 -0.13 -8.89 4.32
C PRO A 17 0.68 -9.49 3.18
N ALA A 18 0.03 -10.11 2.20
CA ALA A 18 0.75 -10.72 1.08
C ALA A 18 1.50 -9.68 0.25
N LEU A 19 0.87 -8.53 0.02
CA LEU A 19 1.50 -7.45 -0.75
C LEU A 19 2.59 -6.76 0.06
N ASP A 20 2.38 -6.60 1.35
CA ASP A 20 3.38 -6.03 2.24
C ASP A 20 4.63 -6.92 2.28
N GLU A 21 4.45 -8.22 2.40
CA GLU A 21 5.55 -9.16 2.38
C GLU A 21 6.31 -9.11 1.05
N ARG A 22 5.58 -9.01 -0.05
CA ARG A 22 6.21 -8.92 -1.36
C ARG A 22 7.03 -7.67 -1.50
N LEU A 23 6.52 -6.54 -1.03
CA LEU A 23 7.26 -5.28 -1.07
C LEU A 23 8.53 -5.38 -0.24
N ARG A 24 8.44 -5.94 0.97
CA ARG A 24 9.60 -6.11 1.82
C ARG A 24 10.64 -7.02 1.18
N GLU A 25 10.19 -8.09 0.53
CA GLU A 25 11.08 -8.99 -0.19
C GLU A 25 11.85 -8.25 -1.29
N LEU A 26 11.14 -7.40 -2.05
CA LEU A 26 11.77 -6.62 -3.11
C LEU A 26 12.77 -5.62 -2.55
N LEU A 27 12.42 -4.96 -1.45
CA LEU A 27 13.32 -4.01 -0.81
C LEU A 27 14.56 -4.72 -0.25
N ASP A 28 14.38 -5.90 0.33
CA ASP A 28 15.50 -6.70 0.81
C ASP A 28 16.43 -7.09 -0.33
N ARG A 29 15.89 -7.46 -1.47
CA ARG A 29 16.70 -7.78 -2.64
C ARG A 29 17.50 -6.57 -3.12
N GLN A 30 16.88 -5.41 -3.12
CA GLN A 30 17.56 -4.19 -3.51
C GLN A 30 18.70 -3.88 -2.54
N ASP A 31 18.47 -4.04 -1.25
CA ASP A 31 19.49 -3.84 -0.23
C ASP A 31 20.64 -4.82 -0.40
N GLN A 32 20.31 -6.08 -0.68
CA GLN A 32 21.27 -7.17 -0.73
C GLN A 32 22.12 -7.12 -1.98
N TYR A 33 21.51 -6.82 -3.12
CA TYR A 33 22.19 -6.85 -4.42
C TYR A 33 22.47 -5.48 -5.00
N GLY A 34 21.92 -4.43 -4.38
CA GLY A 34 22.13 -3.07 -4.84
C GLY A 34 21.25 -2.65 -6.01
N PHE A 35 20.49 -3.57 -6.58
CA PHE A 35 19.60 -3.26 -7.69
C PHE A 35 18.49 -4.30 -7.82
N LEU A 36 17.44 -3.93 -8.53
CA LEU A 36 16.35 -4.82 -8.91
C LEU A 36 16.34 -4.92 -10.43
N ASP A 37 15.92 -6.06 -10.97
CA ASP A 37 15.71 -6.13 -12.40
C ASP A 37 14.50 -5.27 -12.79
N GLU A 38 14.28 -5.09 -14.09
CA GLU A 38 13.24 -4.19 -14.55
C GLU A 38 11.85 -4.60 -14.08
N ALA A 39 11.55 -5.89 -14.13
CA ALA A 39 10.24 -6.38 -13.69
C ALA A 39 10.05 -6.18 -12.20
N GLN A 40 11.08 -6.47 -11.41
CA GLN A 40 11.03 -6.30 -9.96
C GLN A 40 10.90 -4.81 -9.59
N ARG A 41 11.61 -3.95 -10.32
CA ARG A 41 11.52 -2.52 -10.07
C ARG A 41 10.12 -1.99 -10.35
N ARG A 42 9.51 -2.42 -11.45
CA ARG A 42 8.14 -2.01 -11.76
C ARG A 42 7.15 -2.47 -10.71
N GLU A 43 7.33 -3.69 -10.23
CA GLU A 43 6.47 -4.23 -9.17
C GLU A 43 6.64 -3.42 -7.88
N ALA A 44 7.89 -3.13 -7.51
CA ALA A 44 8.15 -2.34 -6.31
C ALA A 44 7.56 -0.94 -6.44
N GLU A 45 7.71 -0.31 -7.60
CA GLU A 45 7.14 1.02 -7.84
C GLU A 45 5.62 0.99 -7.74
N ALA A 46 4.98 -0.05 -8.30
CA ALA A 46 3.54 -0.18 -8.23
C ALA A 46 3.07 -0.34 -6.79
N LEU A 47 3.78 -1.14 -6.01
CA LEU A 47 3.44 -1.32 -4.60
C LEU A 47 3.65 -0.05 -3.79
N CYS A 48 4.72 0.68 -4.06
CA CYS A 48 4.95 1.97 -3.41
C CYS A 48 3.87 2.98 -3.76
N ASN A 49 3.46 3.02 -5.02
CA ASN A 49 2.37 3.90 -5.44
C ASN A 49 1.07 3.54 -4.75
N LEU A 50 0.82 2.26 -4.58
CA LEU A 50 -0.38 1.82 -3.87
C LEU A 50 -0.33 2.25 -2.40
N VAL A 51 0.82 2.13 -1.75
CA VAL A 51 0.99 2.60 -0.37
C VAL A 51 0.71 4.09 -0.29
N ASP A 52 1.25 4.87 -1.23
CA ASP A 52 1.02 6.31 -1.26
C ASP A 52 -0.45 6.64 -1.46
N MET A 53 -1.12 5.91 -2.34
CA MET A 53 -2.55 6.10 -2.57
C MET A 53 -3.35 5.81 -1.32
N LEU A 54 -3.04 4.72 -0.64
CA LEU A 54 -3.73 4.35 0.60
C LEU A 54 -3.50 5.40 1.68
N ALA A 55 -2.29 5.94 1.77
CA ALA A 55 -1.98 7.00 2.72
C ALA A 55 -2.79 8.26 2.44
N LEU A 56 -2.94 8.62 1.17
CA LEU A 56 -3.74 9.76 0.78
C LEU A 56 -5.21 9.55 1.12
N LEU A 57 -5.72 8.36 0.87
CA LEU A 57 -7.11 8.05 1.22
C LEU A 57 -7.32 8.12 2.72
N LYS A 58 -6.36 7.64 3.48
CA LYS A 58 -6.42 7.72 4.94
C LYS A 58 -6.48 9.16 5.41
N LEU A 59 -5.62 10.01 4.85
CA LEU A 59 -5.61 11.42 5.19
C LEU A 59 -6.94 12.10 4.87
N ARG A 60 -7.51 11.80 3.71
CA ARG A 60 -8.80 12.36 3.33
C ARG A 60 -9.91 11.91 4.27
N ALA A 61 -9.89 10.64 4.64
CA ALA A 61 -10.88 10.12 5.58
C ALA A 61 -10.76 10.79 6.95
N GLU A 62 -9.53 10.96 7.43
CA GLU A 62 -9.28 11.62 8.70
C GLU A 62 -9.70 13.09 8.67
N ASN A 63 -9.40 13.77 7.57
CA ASN A 63 -9.80 15.18 7.42
C ASN A 63 -11.31 15.31 7.37
N ALA A 64 -11.98 14.42 6.65
CA ALA A 64 -13.44 14.44 6.59
C ALA A 64 -14.06 14.21 7.97
N ASN A 65 -13.52 13.24 8.70
CA ASN A 65 -13.98 12.95 10.05
C ASN A 65 -13.69 14.11 11.00
N GLY A 66 -12.52 14.72 10.85
CA GLY A 66 -12.15 15.88 11.65
C GLY A 66 -13.08 17.06 11.45
N LYS A 67 -13.44 17.32 10.20
CA LYS A 67 -14.38 18.37 9.87
C LYS A 67 -15.77 18.07 10.39
N ALA A 68 -16.16 16.80 10.28
CA ALA A 68 -17.48 16.40 10.79
C ALA A 68 -17.55 16.51 12.30
N ALA A 69 -16.44 16.34 12.97
CA ALA A 69 -16.37 16.43 14.42
C ALA A 69 -16.42 17.88 14.92
N GLU A 70 -16.13 18.82 14.07
CA GLU A 70 -16.22 20.22 14.41
C GLU A 70 -17.67 20.70 14.33
#